data_ad3eaf010fb849003bcad43ec2c172ed
#
_entry.id   ad3eaf010fb849003bcad43ec2c172ed
#
_cell.length_a   1.000
_cell.length_b   1.000
_cell.length_c   1.000
_cell.angle_alpha   90.00
_cell.angle_beta   90.00
_cell.angle_gamma   90.00
#
_symmetry.space_group_name_H-M   'P 1'
#
loop_
_entity.id
_entity.type
_entity.pdbx_description
1 polymer ?
#
loop_
_entity_poly.entity_id
_entity_poly.type
_entity_poly.pdbx_seq_one_letter_code
_entity_poly.pdbx_strand_id
1 'polypeptide(L)'
;MRIHPPLLTAVAQCLEQIFAEGYYADKVIERAFKANKKWGVRDRKFIAENVYEIVRWWRFLWVVLDEPVNLSEYSLKKLALAYFYVSKKELEINAFVDAFRL
;
A
#
# COMPACT_ATOMS: atom_id res chain seq x y z
N MET A 1 4.67 15.43 1.07
CA MET A 1 5.58 14.37 0.55
C MET A 1 5.35 14.18 -0.93
N ARG A 2 6.43 14.18 -1.68
CA ARG A 2 6.34 13.93 -3.12
C ARG A 2 6.47 12.43 -3.38
N ILE A 3 5.51 11.87 -4.09
CA ILE A 3 5.50 10.45 -4.40
C ILE A 3 6.05 10.24 -5.81
N HIS A 4 7.09 9.41 -5.93
CA HIS A 4 7.65 9.07 -7.23
C HIS A 4 6.81 7.99 -7.90
N PRO A 5 6.31 8.23 -9.12
CA PRO A 5 5.45 7.25 -9.80
C PRO A 5 6.03 5.82 -9.88
N PRO A 6 7.32 5.61 -10.16
CA PRO A 6 7.85 4.25 -10.16
C PRO A 6 7.72 3.52 -8.83
N LEU A 7 7.83 4.24 -7.71
CA LEU A 7 7.68 3.62 -6.38
C LEU A 7 6.23 3.29 -6.09
N LEU A 8 5.31 4.12 -6.54
CA LEU A 8 3.89 3.84 -6.43
C LEU A 8 3.51 2.59 -7.23
N THR A 9 4.05 2.46 -8.43
CA THR A 9 3.87 1.28 -9.26
C THR A 9 4.42 0.03 -8.56
N ALA A 10 5.59 0.14 -7.95
CA ALA A 10 6.18 -0.97 -7.21
C ALA A 10 5.31 -1.42 -6.04
N VAL A 11 4.75 -0.47 -5.28
CA VAL A 11 3.82 -0.79 -4.19
C VAL A 11 2.60 -1.52 -4.72
N ALA A 12 2.00 -1.02 -5.81
CA ALA A 12 0.82 -1.64 -6.41
C ALA A 12 1.12 -3.07 -6.89
N GLN A 13 2.26 -3.29 -7.52
CA GLN A 13 2.66 -4.62 -7.99
C GLN A 13 2.87 -5.58 -6.82
N CYS A 14 3.46 -5.13 -5.73
CA CYS A 14 3.60 -5.95 -4.53
C CYS A 14 2.23 -6.36 -3.97
N LEU A 15 1.30 -5.42 -3.89
CA LEU A 15 -0.05 -5.70 -3.39
C LEU A 15 -0.78 -6.71 -4.29
N GLU A 16 -0.63 -6.59 -5.60
CA GLU A 16 -1.22 -7.55 -6.52
C GLU A 16 -0.70 -8.96 -6.26
N GLN A 17 0.60 -9.13 -6.11
CA GLN A 17 1.18 -10.44 -5.83
C GLN A 17 0.71 -11.02 -4.50
N ILE A 18 0.52 -10.18 -3.50
CA ILE A 18 0.04 -10.62 -2.19
C ILE A 18 -1.43 -11.07 -2.28
N PHE A 19 -2.29 -10.26 -2.87
CA PHE A 19 -3.74 -10.49 -2.82
C PHE A 19 -4.29 -11.29 -3.99
N ALA A 20 -3.68 -11.20 -5.18
CA ALA A 20 -4.12 -11.96 -6.34
C ALA A 20 -3.44 -13.33 -6.41
N GLU A 21 -2.17 -13.42 -6.05
CA GLU A 21 -1.39 -14.65 -6.18
C GLU A 21 -1.18 -15.37 -4.84
N GLY A 22 -1.52 -14.74 -3.74
CA GLY A 22 -1.46 -15.38 -2.41
C GLY A 22 -0.08 -15.49 -1.80
N TYR A 23 0.89 -14.71 -2.27
CA TYR A 23 2.23 -14.72 -1.68
C TYR A 23 2.28 -13.91 -0.39
N TYR A 24 3.15 -14.31 0.53
CA TYR A 24 3.40 -13.54 1.74
C TYR A 24 4.11 -12.22 1.43
N ALA A 25 3.76 -11.17 2.17
CA ALA A 25 4.32 -9.84 1.96
C ALA A 25 5.86 -9.84 2.03
N ASP A 26 6.45 -10.55 3.00
CA ASP A 26 7.91 -10.64 3.15
C ASP A 26 8.58 -11.17 1.88
N LYS A 27 8.01 -12.21 1.29
CA LYS A 27 8.54 -12.82 0.07
C LYS A 27 8.42 -11.89 -1.12
N VAL A 28 7.30 -11.22 -1.24
CA VAL A 28 7.04 -10.29 -2.35
C VAL A 28 8.03 -9.12 -2.28
N ILE A 29 8.23 -8.55 -1.11
CA ILE A 29 9.14 -7.41 -0.90
C ILE A 29 10.57 -7.85 -1.18
N GLU A 30 10.98 -9.01 -0.68
CA GLU A 30 12.32 -9.56 -0.92
C GLU A 30 12.61 -9.71 -2.42
N ARG A 31 11.66 -10.29 -3.16
CA ARG A 31 11.79 -10.45 -4.62
C ARG A 31 11.88 -9.11 -5.33
N ALA A 32 11.05 -8.14 -4.92
CA ALA A 32 11.05 -6.82 -5.52
C ALA A 32 12.41 -6.14 -5.33
N PHE A 33 13.01 -6.27 -4.16
CA PHE A 33 14.31 -5.68 -3.87
C PHE A 33 15.42 -6.36 -4.67
N LYS A 34 15.37 -7.68 -4.83
CA LYS A 34 16.34 -8.41 -5.64
C LYS A 34 16.23 -8.03 -7.12
N ALA A 35 15.02 -7.79 -7.60
CA ALA A 35 14.79 -7.42 -9.00
C ALA A 35 15.18 -5.97 -9.29
N ASN A 36 15.22 -5.11 -8.27
CA ASN A 36 15.45 -3.67 -8.43
C ASN A 36 16.61 -3.20 -7.55
N LYS A 37 17.80 -3.67 -7.84
CA LYS A 37 18.99 -3.39 -7.04
C LYS A 37 19.38 -1.92 -6.99
N LYS A 38 18.82 -1.11 -7.89
CA LYS A 38 19.10 0.33 -7.95
C LYS A 38 18.38 1.11 -6.85
N TRP A 39 17.37 0.53 -6.21
CA TRP A 39 16.68 1.21 -5.13
C TRP A 39 17.60 1.38 -3.93
N GLY A 40 17.73 2.63 -3.47
CA GLY A 40 18.48 2.94 -2.27
C GLY A 40 17.70 2.65 -1.00
N VAL A 41 18.29 2.98 0.12
CA VAL A 41 17.69 2.73 1.44
C VAL A 41 16.33 3.40 1.58
N ARG A 42 16.20 4.65 1.12
CA ARG A 42 14.95 5.39 1.22
C ARG A 42 13.83 4.74 0.41
N ASP A 43 14.14 4.30 -0.81
CA ASP A 43 13.16 3.67 -1.69
C ASP A 43 12.68 2.35 -1.10
N ARG A 44 13.60 1.54 -0.60
CA ARG A 44 13.28 0.26 0.03
C ARG A 44 12.41 0.45 1.27
N LYS A 45 12.77 1.40 2.10
CA LYS A 45 12.00 1.73 3.29
C LYS A 45 10.59 2.17 2.92
N PHE A 46 10.47 3.05 1.94
CA PHE A 46 9.18 3.52 1.45
C PHE A 46 8.30 2.37 1.00
N ILE A 47 8.83 1.50 0.13
CA ILE A 47 8.07 0.37 -0.42
C ILE A 47 7.65 -0.58 0.70
N ALA A 48 8.59 -0.99 1.54
CA ALA A 48 8.30 -1.94 2.62
C ALA A 48 7.26 -1.41 3.59
N GLU A 49 7.44 -0.20 4.09
CA GLU A 49 6.51 0.40 5.06
C GLU A 49 5.10 0.53 4.47
N ASN A 50 5.01 1.00 3.23
CA ASN A 50 3.71 1.22 2.62
C ASN A 50 3.00 -0.09 2.28
N VAL A 51 3.72 -1.08 1.79
CA VAL A 51 3.13 -2.39 1.52
C VAL A 51 2.59 -3.00 2.83
N TYR A 52 3.39 -3.03 3.90
CA TYR A 52 2.97 -3.60 5.18
C TYR A 52 1.77 -2.85 5.76
N GLU A 53 1.80 -1.53 5.75
CA GLU A 53 0.70 -0.74 6.31
C GLU A 53 -0.58 -0.86 5.49
N ILE A 54 -0.47 -0.89 4.15
CA ILE A 54 -1.65 -1.06 3.30
C ILE A 54 -2.25 -2.46 3.50
N VAL A 55 -1.42 -3.49 3.64
CA VAL A 55 -1.91 -4.83 3.97
C VAL A 55 -2.65 -4.83 5.30
N ARG A 56 -2.10 -4.15 6.30
CA ARG A 56 -2.70 -4.04 7.63
C ARG A 56 -4.07 -3.36 7.59
N TRP A 57 -4.19 -2.29 6.82
CA TRP A 57 -5.41 -1.48 6.75
C TRP A 57 -6.26 -1.77 5.52
N TRP A 58 -6.08 -2.93 4.90
CA TRP A 58 -6.67 -3.29 3.60
C TRP A 58 -8.16 -3.01 3.52
N ARG A 59 -8.94 -3.59 4.42
CA ARG A 59 -10.40 -3.42 4.40
C ARG A 59 -10.82 -1.98 4.64
N PHE A 60 -10.17 -1.33 5.58
CA PHE A 60 -10.45 0.06 5.91
C PHE A 60 -10.23 0.97 4.72
N LEU A 61 -9.13 0.76 3.99
CA LEU A 61 -8.81 1.60 2.84
C LEU A 61 -9.82 1.47 1.71
N TRP A 62 -10.35 0.28 1.46
CA TRP A 62 -11.41 0.12 0.47
C TRP A 62 -12.70 0.82 0.89
N VAL A 63 -13.01 0.83 2.18
CA VAL A 63 -14.14 1.60 2.71
C VAL A 63 -13.91 3.10 2.50
N VAL A 64 -12.68 3.58 2.76
CA VAL A 64 -12.34 4.99 2.55
C VAL A 64 -12.54 5.39 1.09
N LEU A 65 -12.15 4.53 0.15
CA LEU A 65 -12.34 4.77 -1.26
C LEU A 65 -13.81 4.66 -1.70
N ASP A 66 -14.64 4.03 -0.86
CA ASP A 66 -16.03 3.71 -1.21
C ASP A 66 -16.12 2.91 -2.50
N GLU A 67 -15.23 1.93 -2.64
CA GLU A 67 -15.13 1.07 -3.81
C GLU A 67 -14.97 -0.39 -3.40
N PRO A 68 -15.48 -1.33 -4.20
CA PRO A 68 -15.20 -2.74 -3.97
C PRO A 68 -13.73 -3.04 -4.23
N VAL A 69 -13.23 -4.11 -3.63
CA VAL A 69 -11.87 -4.57 -3.87
C VAL A 69 -11.65 -4.80 -5.37
N ASN A 70 -10.61 -4.20 -5.90
CA ASN A 70 -10.23 -4.33 -7.29
C ASN A 70 -8.70 -4.40 -7.38
N LEU A 71 -8.19 -5.51 -7.89
CA LEU A 71 -6.75 -5.78 -7.91
C LEU A 71 -6.05 -5.29 -9.18
N SER A 72 -6.69 -4.44 -9.98
CA SER A 72 -6.03 -3.79 -11.11
C SER A 72 -4.95 -2.83 -10.60
N GLU A 73 -3.92 -2.61 -11.41
CA GLU A 73 -2.85 -1.69 -11.06
C GLU A 73 -3.39 -0.29 -10.75
N TYR A 74 -4.34 0.17 -11.56
CA TYR A 74 -4.96 1.48 -11.36
C TYR A 74 -5.64 1.59 -9.99
N SER A 75 -6.45 0.60 -9.63
CA SER A 75 -7.17 0.60 -8.35
C SER A 75 -6.22 0.46 -7.18
N LEU A 76 -5.19 -0.35 -7.30
CA LEU A 76 -4.19 -0.50 -6.24
C LEU A 76 -3.35 0.76 -6.05
N LYS A 77 -3.06 1.49 -7.12
CA LYS A 77 -2.42 2.80 -7.02
C LYS A 77 -3.32 3.81 -6.30
N LYS A 78 -4.62 3.80 -6.61
CA LYS A 78 -5.58 4.64 -5.89
C LYS A 78 -5.61 4.30 -4.40
N LEU A 79 -5.60 3.03 -4.08
CA LEU A 79 -5.58 2.57 -2.69
C LEU A 79 -4.33 3.08 -1.97
N ALA A 80 -3.17 2.97 -2.61
CA ALA A 80 -1.93 3.46 -2.04
C ALA A 80 -1.96 4.97 -1.83
N LEU A 81 -2.50 5.72 -2.79
CA LEU A 81 -2.65 7.17 -2.64
C LEU A 81 -3.62 7.52 -1.50
N ALA A 82 -4.69 6.76 -1.34
CA ALA A 82 -5.61 6.95 -0.22
C ALA A 82 -4.88 6.72 1.11
N TYR A 83 -4.07 5.68 1.21
CA TYR A 83 -3.25 5.44 2.39
C TYR A 83 -2.32 6.62 2.69
N PHE A 84 -1.62 7.15 1.68
CA PHE A 84 -0.76 8.31 1.88
C PHE A 84 -1.52 9.51 2.40
N TYR A 85 -2.67 9.78 1.83
CA TYR A 85 -3.49 10.90 2.26
C TYR A 85 -3.91 10.74 3.72
N VAL A 86 -4.40 9.56 4.07
CA VAL A 86 -4.91 9.27 5.41
C VAL A 86 -3.76 9.20 6.43
N SER A 87 -2.62 8.63 6.06
CA SER A 87 -1.50 8.45 6.99
C SER A 87 -0.83 9.74 7.45
N LYS A 88 -0.96 10.81 6.67
CA LYS A 88 -0.46 12.13 7.10
C LYS A 88 -1.27 12.71 8.25
N LYS A 89 -2.44 12.14 8.55
CA LYS A 89 -3.34 12.62 9.58
C LYS A 89 -3.76 11.47 10.47
N GLU A 90 -2.81 10.90 11.20
CA GLU A 90 -3.04 9.73 12.05
C GLU A 90 -4.27 9.85 12.95
N LEU A 91 -4.47 11.03 13.53
CA LEU A 91 -5.63 11.26 14.40
C LEU A 91 -6.95 11.06 13.65
N GLU A 92 -6.99 11.47 12.39
CA GLU A 92 -8.19 11.31 11.57
C GLU A 92 -8.46 9.85 11.23
N ILE A 93 -7.38 9.05 11.02
CA ILE A 93 -7.53 7.61 10.79
C ILE A 93 -8.19 6.96 12.00
N ASN A 94 -7.66 7.22 13.19
CA ASN A 94 -8.17 6.64 14.43
C ASN A 94 -9.61 7.05 14.66
N ALA A 95 -9.93 8.33 14.47
CA ALA A 95 -11.29 8.83 14.60
C ALA A 95 -12.24 8.16 13.61
N PHE A 96 -11.80 7.95 12.38
CA PHE A 96 -12.60 7.29 11.37
C PHE A 96 -12.84 5.82 11.73
N VAL A 97 -11.79 5.11 12.16
CA VAL A 97 -11.90 3.73 12.60
C VAL A 97 -12.89 3.60 13.75
N ASP A 98 -12.79 4.49 14.76
CA ASP A 98 -13.69 4.50 15.90
C ASP A 98 -15.15 4.75 15.48
N ALA A 99 -15.35 5.70 14.57
CA ALA A 99 -16.70 6.04 14.10
C ALA A 99 -17.37 4.87 13.37
N PHE A 100 -16.60 4.11 12.61
CA PHE A 100 -17.13 2.97 11.85
C PHE A 100 -16.96 1.63 12.56
N ARG A 101 -16.28 1.61 13.70
CA ARG A 101 -16.03 0.40 14.50
C ARG A 101 -15.35 -0.72 13.70
N LEU A 102 -14.37 -0.32 12.88
CA LEU A 102 -13.64 -1.23 12.01
C LEU A 102 -12.51 -1.98 12.73
#